data_b86da6cdf746d8f38de7f52018434189
#
_entry.id   b86da6cdf746d8f38de7f52018434189
#
_cell.length_a   1.000
_cell.length_b   1.000
_cell.length_c   1.000
_cell.angle_alpha   90.00
_cell.angle_beta   90.00
_cell.angle_gamma   90.00
#
_symmetry.space_group_name_H-M   'P 1'
#
loop_
_entity.id
_entity.type
_entity.pdbx_description
1 polymer ?
#
loop_
_entity_poly.entity_id
_entity_poly.type
_entity_poly.pdbx_seq_one_letter_code
_entity_poly.pdbx_strand_id
1 'polypeptide(L)'
;MTTLAPALPQLRIGPHTVQPPVVLAPMAGITNAPFRTLCREFSGGKGLFVSEMITTRALVERNEKTMQLIHFDATETPRSIQLYGVDPVTVGKAVRMIVDENRADHIDLNFGCPVPKVTRKGGGSALPYKRPLLRAILREAVSGAGDLPVTIKMRKGIDDDHLTFLDAGRIAVEEGVTAVALHGRTTAQHYGGTADWDAIARLKEHVPEIPVLGNGDIWCADDALRMMRETGCDGVVVGRGCLGRPWLFADLVNAMEGRTERHAPTLREVADVMVRHATLLGEWIGDEARGVIDFRKHVAWYLKGFAVGSEMRKKLAVTSSLEELGGQLHELDLDQPWPDGADGPRGRTSGNNRVVLPDGWLKDPYDCAGVSADAELDTSGG
;
A
#
# COMPACT_ATOMS: atom_id res chain seq x y z
N MET A 1 31.00 -23.42 -12.07
CA MET A 1 29.85 -23.98 -11.35
C MET A 1 28.98 -22.78 -10.92
N THR A 2 27.93 -22.52 -11.64
CA THR A 2 26.97 -21.46 -11.29
C THR A 2 26.17 -21.99 -10.11
N THR A 3 26.46 -21.54 -8.91
CA THR A 3 25.63 -21.80 -7.74
C THR A 3 24.26 -21.17 -8.01
N LEU A 4 23.26 -22.02 -8.25
CA LEU A 4 21.86 -21.57 -8.26
C LEU A 4 21.60 -20.82 -6.94
N ALA A 5 21.17 -19.58 -7.05
CA ALA A 5 20.73 -18.84 -5.87
C ALA A 5 19.65 -19.68 -5.15
N PRO A 6 19.65 -19.75 -3.82
CA PRO A 6 18.64 -20.50 -3.09
C PRO A 6 17.25 -19.99 -3.51
N ALA A 7 16.35 -20.92 -3.78
CA ALA A 7 14.96 -20.60 -4.12
C ALA A 7 14.38 -19.71 -3.01
N LEU A 8 13.80 -18.57 -3.37
CA LEU A 8 13.16 -17.69 -2.41
C LEU A 8 12.00 -18.41 -1.70
N PRO A 9 11.76 -18.13 -0.41
CA PRO A 9 10.67 -18.74 0.32
C PRO A 9 9.33 -18.43 -0.37
N GLN A 10 8.45 -19.41 -0.36
CA GLN A 10 7.09 -19.28 -0.87
C GLN A 10 6.25 -18.53 0.16
N LEU A 11 5.77 -17.33 -0.18
CA LEU A 11 4.86 -16.59 0.70
C LEU A 11 3.47 -17.22 0.64
N ARG A 12 2.97 -17.66 1.78
CA ARG A 12 1.58 -18.13 1.93
C ARG A 12 0.78 -17.16 2.80
N ILE A 13 -0.37 -16.75 2.28
CA ILE A 13 -1.36 -15.92 3.01
C ILE A 13 -2.67 -16.72 2.98
N GLY A 14 -2.92 -17.48 4.06
CA GLY A 14 -4.01 -18.44 4.08
C GLY A 14 -3.90 -19.46 2.93
N PRO A 15 -4.94 -19.63 2.10
CA PRO A 15 -4.91 -20.55 0.95
C PRO A 15 -4.09 -20.02 -0.23
N HIS A 16 -3.76 -18.73 -0.25
CA HIS A 16 -3.10 -18.10 -1.40
C HIS A 16 -1.59 -18.27 -1.34
N THR A 17 -1.00 -18.69 -2.46
CA THR A 17 0.44 -18.65 -2.69
C THR A 17 0.78 -17.39 -3.48
N VAL A 18 1.51 -16.46 -2.86
CA VAL A 18 1.97 -15.24 -3.50
C VAL A 18 3.38 -15.48 -4.04
N GLN A 19 3.48 -15.55 -5.35
CA GLN A 19 4.74 -15.85 -6.05
C GLN A 19 4.93 -14.86 -7.22
N PRO A 20 6.04 -14.10 -7.25
CA PRO A 20 7.03 -13.95 -6.17
C PRO A 20 6.44 -13.28 -4.92
N PRO A 21 7.14 -13.31 -3.77
CA PRO A 21 6.65 -12.78 -2.50
C PRO A 21 6.68 -11.23 -2.45
N VAL A 22 5.96 -10.61 -3.37
CA VAL A 22 5.88 -9.16 -3.57
C VAL A 22 4.43 -8.69 -3.47
N VAL A 23 4.21 -7.66 -2.68
CA VAL A 23 2.90 -7.07 -2.45
C VAL A 23 2.91 -5.58 -2.81
N LEU A 24 1.92 -5.11 -3.57
CA LEU A 24 1.68 -3.68 -3.76
C LEU A 24 1.08 -3.11 -2.46
N ALA A 25 1.75 -2.10 -1.88
CA ALA A 25 1.26 -1.43 -0.69
C ALA A 25 -0.04 -0.67 -0.96
N PRO A 26 -1.02 -0.72 -0.06
CA PRO A 26 -2.18 0.15 -0.11
C PRO A 26 -1.77 1.62 0.05
N MET A 27 -2.15 2.46 -0.91
CA MET A 27 -1.86 3.90 -0.92
C MET A 27 -3.11 4.66 -1.35
N ALA A 28 -3.69 5.43 -0.40
CA ALA A 28 -4.92 6.19 -0.61
C ALA A 28 -4.81 7.14 -1.82
N GLY A 29 -5.81 7.10 -2.68
CA GLY A 29 -5.88 7.86 -3.92
C GLY A 29 -4.89 7.40 -5.01
N ILE A 30 -4.19 6.27 -4.84
CA ILE A 30 -3.16 5.79 -5.77
C ILE A 30 -3.42 4.35 -6.22
N THR A 31 -3.60 3.43 -5.27
CA THR A 31 -3.77 2.01 -5.57
C THR A 31 -5.22 1.63 -5.86
N ASN A 32 -5.91 2.51 -6.61
CA ASN A 32 -7.20 2.25 -7.22
C ASN A 32 -7.08 1.15 -8.30
N ALA A 33 -8.20 0.66 -8.81
CA ALA A 33 -8.22 -0.41 -9.80
C ALA A 33 -7.33 -0.10 -11.04
N PRO A 34 -7.36 1.10 -11.65
CA PRO A 34 -6.47 1.48 -12.76
C PRO A 34 -4.98 1.29 -12.49
N PHE A 35 -4.49 1.76 -11.35
CA PHE A 35 -3.07 1.62 -11.04
C PHE A 35 -2.67 0.17 -10.72
N ARG A 36 -3.54 -0.60 -10.03
CA ARG A 36 -3.32 -2.02 -9.81
C ARG A 36 -3.28 -2.79 -11.12
N THR A 37 -4.17 -2.46 -12.07
CA THR A 37 -4.17 -3.04 -13.43
C THR A 37 -2.83 -2.85 -14.11
N LEU A 38 -2.29 -1.62 -14.14
CA LEU A 38 -0.96 -1.37 -14.70
C LEU A 38 0.15 -2.19 -14.03
N CYS A 39 0.18 -2.23 -12.70
CA CYS A 39 1.18 -3.00 -11.97
C CYS A 39 1.07 -4.50 -12.29
N ARG A 40 -0.15 -5.02 -12.46
CA ARG A 40 -0.42 -6.42 -12.83
C ARG A 40 -0.05 -6.72 -14.27
N GLU A 41 -0.33 -5.81 -15.21
CA GLU A 41 0.09 -5.94 -16.61
C GLU A 41 1.62 -6.14 -16.69
N PHE A 42 2.39 -5.30 -16.01
CA PHE A 42 3.85 -5.39 -15.98
C PHE A 42 4.38 -6.64 -15.25
N SER A 43 3.73 -7.06 -14.18
CA SER A 43 4.15 -8.26 -13.44
C SER A 43 3.74 -9.58 -14.09
N GLY A 44 2.93 -9.54 -15.17
CA GLY A 44 2.27 -10.73 -15.72
C GLY A 44 1.27 -11.37 -14.75
N GLY A 45 0.61 -10.55 -13.92
CA GLY A 45 -0.36 -10.99 -12.91
C GLY A 45 0.27 -11.61 -11.65
N LYS A 46 1.60 -11.61 -11.53
CA LYS A 46 2.33 -12.19 -10.39
C LYS A 46 2.43 -11.21 -9.23
N GLY A 47 2.34 -11.73 -7.99
CA GLY A 47 2.34 -10.94 -6.76
C GLY A 47 0.94 -10.73 -6.19
N LEU A 48 0.81 -9.87 -5.17
CA LEU A 48 -0.46 -9.50 -4.55
C LEU A 48 -0.66 -7.98 -4.62
N PHE A 49 -1.84 -7.54 -5.06
CA PHE A 49 -2.13 -6.12 -5.27
C PHE A 49 -3.26 -5.68 -4.34
N VAL A 50 -2.89 -4.96 -3.27
CA VAL A 50 -3.85 -4.53 -2.25
C VAL A 50 -4.52 -3.23 -2.68
N SER A 51 -5.85 -3.12 -2.51
CA SER A 51 -6.60 -1.91 -2.78
C SER A 51 -6.15 -0.74 -1.90
N GLU A 52 -6.58 0.46 -2.23
CA GLU A 52 -6.48 1.57 -1.28
C GLU A 52 -7.35 1.33 -0.04
N MET A 53 -7.09 2.11 1.02
CA MET A 53 -7.75 1.99 2.31
C MET A 53 -9.24 2.33 2.21
N ILE A 54 -10.10 1.40 2.65
CA ILE A 54 -11.56 1.51 2.67
C ILE A 54 -12.03 1.66 4.12
N THR A 55 -12.83 2.70 4.39
CA THR A 55 -13.41 2.90 5.73
C THR A 55 -14.54 1.92 5.97
N THR A 56 -14.47 1.15 7.06
CA THR A 56 -15.47 0.13 7.41
C THR A 56 -16.86 0.73 7.59
N ARG A 57 -16.96 1.90 8.20
CA ARG A 57 -18.22 2.61 8.38
C ARG A 57 -18.90 2.96 7.04
N ALA A 58 -18.15 3.58 6.13
CA ALA A 58 -18.67 3.93 4.81
C ALA A 58 -19.05 2.69 3.97
N LEU A 59 -18.35 1.58 4.17
CA LEU A 59 -18.67 0.30 3.53
C LEU A 59 -20.02 -0.25 4.04
N VAL A 60 -20.19 -0.30 5.36
CA VAL A 60 -21.45 -0.79 5.98
C VAL A 60 -22.63 0.10 5.60
N GLU A 61 -22.43 1.40 5.48
CA GLU A 61 -23.43 2.36 5.03
C GLU A 61 -23.66 2.37 3.50
N ARG A 62 -22.90 1.53 2.75
CA ARG A 62 -22.99 1.42 1.29
C ARG A 62 -22.80 2.75 0.56
N ASN A 63 -21.87 3.58 1.04
CA ASN A 63 -21.54 4.82 0.38
C ASN A 63 -21.13 4.56 -1.09
N GLU A 64 -21.72 5.26 -2.04
CA GLU A 64 -21.53 5.02 -3.48
C GLU A 64 -20.05 5.04 -3.90
N LYS A 65 -19.29 6.04 -3.44
CA LYS A 65 -17.86 6.14 -3.72
C LYS A 65 -17.10 4.95 -3.14
N THR A 66 -17.44 4.52 -1.92
CA THR A 66 -16.83 3.35 -1.28
C THR A 66 -17.14 2.08 -2.04
N MET A 67 -18.38 1.93 -2.50
CA MET A 67 -18.79 0.76 -3.31
C MET A 67 -18.06 0.70 -4.65
N GLN A 68 -17.71 1.84 -5.27
CA GLN A 68 -16.86 1.90 -6.46
C GLN A 68 -15.41 1.49 -6.13
N LEU A 69 -14.86 1.92 -4.98
CA LEU A 69 -13.48 1.62 -4.57
C LEU A 69 -13.26 0.11 -4.31
N ILE A 70 -14.29 -0.62 -3.88
CA ILE A 70 -14.21 -2.07 -3.64
C ILE A 70 -14.50 -2.92 -4.88
N HIS A 71 -14.65 -2.29 -6.03
CA HIS A 71 -14.79 -3.03 -7.30
C HIS A 71 -13.42 -3.50 -7.78
N PHE A 72 -13.35 -4.79 -8.11
CA PHE A 72 -12.18 -5.42 -8.70
C PHE A 72 -12.47 -5.78 -10.16
N ASP A 73 -11.46 -5.65 -11.01
CA ASP A 73 -11.52 -6.18 -12.37
C ASP A 73 -11.68 -7.70 -12.35
N ALA A 74 -12.43 -8.26 -13.31
CA ALA A 74 -12.69 -9.70 -13.39
C ALA A 74 -11.41 -10.56 -13.52
N THR A 75 -10.32 -9.98 -13.98
CA THR A 75 -9.01 -10.62 -14.10
C THR A 75 -8.15 -10.47 -12.85
N GLU A 76 -8.57 -9.66 -11.85
CA GLU A 76 -7.81 -9.43 -10.63
C GLU A 76 -8.02 -10.55 -9.63
N THR A 77 -7.00 -11.40 -9.49
CA THR A 77 -6.99 -12.52 -8.54
C THR A 77 -5.62 -12.69 -7.89
N PRO A 78 -5.54 -12.88 -6.56
CA PRO A 78 -6.64 -12.74 -5.61
C PRO A 78 -7.08 -11.28 -5.45
N ARG A 79 -8.37 -11.06 -5.21
CA ARG A 79 -8.95 -9.75 -4.90
C ARG A 79 -8.58 -9.38 -3.46
N SER A 80 -7.74 -8.40 -3.27
CA SER A 80 -7.21 -8.00 -1.95
C SER A 80 -7.69 -6.62 -1.56
N ILE A 81 -8.48 -6.54 -0.48
CA ILE A 81 -9.06 -5.29 0.02
C ILE A 81 -8.40 -4.86 1.33
N GLN A 82 -8.05 -3.57 1.46
CA GLN A 82 -7.63 -3.03 2.75
C GLN A 82 -8.77 -2.28 3.43
N LEU A 83 -9.08 -2.68 4.66
CA LEU A 83 -10.05 -2.01 5.53
C LEU A 83 -9.37 -1.13 6.58
N TYR A 84 -10.06 -0.07 6.95
CA TYR A 84 -9.73 0.81 8.07
C TYR A 84 -10.96 0.98 8.95
N GLY A 85 -10.78 0.78 10.26
CA GLY A 85 -11.82 1.00 11.25
C GLY A 85 -11.24 1.14 12.64
N VAL A 86 -12.01 1.73 13.56
CA VAL A 86 -11.67 1.93 14.97
C VAL A 86 -12.69 1.31 15.92
N ASP A 87 -13.87 0.94 15.40
CA ASP A 87 -14.92 0.25 16.16
C ASP A 87 -14.97 -1.23 15.80
N PRO A 88 -14.72 -2.15 16.76
CA PRO A 88 -14.71 -3.59 16.51
C PRO A 88 -15.99 -4.11 15.86
N VAL A 89 -17.14 -3.63 16.32
CA VAL A 89 -18.45 -4.08 15.82
C VAL A 89 -18.64 -3.70 14.34
N THR A 90 -18.29 -2.48 13.99
CA THR A 90 -18.37 -2.00 12.60
C THR A 90 -17.38 -2.73 11.70
N VAL A 91 -16.15 -2.99 12.19
CA VAL A 91 -15.17 -3.79 11.45
C VAL A 91 -15.71 -5.19 11.18
N GLY A 92 -16.24 -5.89 12.20
CA GLY A 92 -16.83 -7.21 12.03
C GLY A 92 -18.00 -7.23 11.05
N LYS A 93 -18.88 -6.20 11.06
CA LYS A 93 -19.97 -6.06 10.08
C LYS A 93 -19.45 -5.86 8.66
N ALA A 94 -18.45 -5.01 8.48
CA ALA A 94 -17.83 -4.75 7.16
C ALA A 94 -17.18 -6.01 6.60
N VAL A 95 -16.47 -6.76 7.43
CA VAL A 95 -15.83 -8.04 7.03
C VAL A 95 -16.89 -9.07 6.63
N ARG A 96 -17.93 -9.28 7.43
CA ARG A 96 -19.05 -10.19 7.09
C ARG A 96 -19.71 -9.79 5.77
N MET A 97 -19.94 -8.50 5.53
CA MET A 97 -20.50 -8.00 4.27
C MET A 97 -19.61 -8.38 3.05
N ILE A 98 -18.28 -8.28 3.19
CA ILE A 98 -17.34 -8.69 2.13
C ILE A 98 -17.45 -10.18 1.85
N VAL A 99 -17.53 -11.01 2.90
CA VAL A 99 -17.65 -12.47 2.79
C VAL A 99 -18.97 -12.86 2.17
N ASP A 100 -20.08 -12.38 2.74
CA ASP A 100 -21.45 -12.74 2.32
C ASP A 100 -21.73 -12.35 0.86
N GLU A 101 -21.15 -11.23 0.41
CA GLU A 101 -21.28 -10.74 -0.96
C GLU A 101 -20.16 -11.21 -1.90
N ASN A 102 -19.25 -12.06 -1.43
CA ASN A 102 -18.10 -12.58 -2.19
C ASN A 102 -17.31 -11.46 -2.90
N ARG A 103 -16.95 -10.41 -2.16
CA ARG A 103 -16.32 -9.22 -2.74
C ARG A 103 -14.79 -9.25 -2.78
N ALA A 104 -14.17 -10.08 -1.95
CA ALA A 104 -12.72 -10.22 -1.90
C ALA A 104 -12.29 -11.64 -1.55
N ASP A 105 -11.02 -11.95 -1.83
CA ASP A 105 -10.37 -13.23 -1.53
C ASP A 105 -9.36 -13.09 -0.38
N HIS A 106 -9.04 -11.85 0.01
CA HIS A 106 -8.12 -11.49 1.08
C HIS A 106 -8.50 -10.13 1.67
N ILE A 107 -8.41 -10.02 3.00
CA ILE A 107 -8.66 -8.78 3.75
C ILE A 107 -7.39 -8.37 4.48
N ASP A 108 -6.95 -7.12 4.28
CA ASP A 108 -5.86 -6.49 5.03
C ASP A 108 -6.42 -5.38 5.94
N LEU A 109 -5.91 -5.23 7.16
CA LEU A 109 -6.33 -4.18 8.09
C LEU A 109 -5.24 -3.12 8.23
N ASN A 110 -5.65 -1.86 8.17
CA ASN A 110 -4.74 -0.72 8.23
C ASN A 110 -4.46 -0.27 9.67
N PHE A 111 -3.25 -0.53 10.13
CA PHE A 111 -2.68 -0.01 11.37
C PHE A 111 -1.39 0.79 11.12
N GLY A 112 -1.25 1.36 9.92
CA GLY A 112 -0.05 2.06 9.52
C GLY A 112 -0.25 3.48 8.96
N CYS A 113 -1.48 3.94 8.75
CA CYS A 113 -1.74 5.28 8.21
C CYS A 113 -1.34 6.36 9.23
N PRO A 114 -0.37 7.26 8.91
CA PRO A 114 0.13 8.27 9.83
C PRO A 114 -0.59 9.62 9.70
N VAL A 115 -1.59 9.73 8.82
CA VAL A 115 -2.23 11.00 8.47
C VAL A 115 -2.99 11.55 9.67
N PRO A 116 -2.84 12.86 10.02
CA PRO A 116 -3.51 13.46 11.17
C PRO A 116 -5.03 13.30 11.20
N LYS A 117 -5.68 13.26 10.03
CA LYS A 117 -7.13 12.99 9.91
C LYS A 117 -7.52 11.63 10.51
N VAL A 118 -6.62 10.64 10.44
CA VAL A 118 -6.81 9.28 10.93
C VAL A 118 -6.34 9.15 12.37
N THR A 119 -5.11 9.59 12.68
CA THR A 119 -4.50 9.39 14.02
C THR A 119 -5.15 10.22 15.10
N ARG A 120 -5.67 11.43 14.79
CA ARG A 120 -6.46 12.27 15.71
C ARG A 120 -7.66 11.54 16.30
N LYS A 121 -8.17 10.56 15.57
CA LYS A 121 -9.33 9.75 15.96
C LYS A 121 -8.93 8.39 16.54
N GLY A 122 -7.66 8.20 16.85
CA GLY A 122 -7.11 6.96 17.42
C GLY A 122 -6.93 5.81 16.44
N GLY A 123 -7.09 6.06 15.14
CA GLY A 123 -6.99 5.03 14.12
C GLY A 123 -5.63 4.94 13.44
N GLY A 124 -5.53 4.07 12.45
CA GLY A 124 -4.30 3.84 11.69
C GLY A 124 -3.11 3.50 12.59
N SER A 125 -2.01 4.22 12.45
CA SER A 125 -0.78 3.97 13.21
C SER A 125 -0.85 4.33 14.71
N ALA A 126 -1.92 5.01 15.15
CA ALA A 126 -2.15 5.29 16.56
C ALA A 126 -2.78 4.09 17.29
N LEU A 127 -3.59 3.29 16.60
CA LEU A 127 -4.44 2.26 17.18
C LEU A 127 -3.67 1.13 17.88
N PRO A 128 -2.55 0.59 17.37
CA PRO A 128 -1.81 -0.48 18.00
C PRO A 128 -1.30 -0.17 19.42
N TYR A 129 -1.24 1.11 19.81
CA TYR A 129 -0.92 1.48 21.18
C TYR A 129 -1.98 1.02 22.19
N LYS A 130 -3.26 1.02 21.81
CA LYS A 130 -4.38 0.54 22.63
C LYS A 130 -4.57 -0.97 22.41
N ARG A 131 -3.80 -1.78 23.14
CA ARG A 131 -3.74 -3.25 22.98
C ARG A 131 -5.10 -3.96 23.07
N PRO A 132 -5.99 -3.65 24.05
CA PRO A 132 -7.30 -4.29 24.10
C PRO A 132 -8.20 -3.94 22.92
N LEU A 133 -8.12 -2.69 22.41
CA LEU A 133 -8.87 -2.27 21.23
C LEU A 133 -8.37 -2.97 19.96
N LEU A 134 -7.04 -3.06 19.77
CA LEU A 134 -6.44 -3.80 18.67
C LEU A 134 -6.93 -5.25 18.69
N ARG A 135 -6.86 -5.90 19.85
CA ARG A 135 -7.31 -7.29 20.06
C ARG A 135 -8.78 -7.47 19.68
N ALA A 136 -9.65 -6.58 20.16
CA ALA A 136 -11.08 -6.64 19.88
C ALA A 136 -11.37 -6.49 18.37
N ILE A 137 -10.69 -5.57 17.68
CA ILE A 137 -10.84 -5.37 16.23
C ILE A 137 -10.36 -6.60 15.45
N LEU A 138 -9.20 -7.16 15.81
CA LEU A 138 -8.67 -8.35 15.13
C LEU A 138 -9.58 -9.56 15.32
N ARG A 139 -10.07 -9.77 16.56
CA ARG A 139 -11.01 -10.86 16.87
C ARG A 139 -12.29 -10.76 16.04
N GLU A 140 -12.90 -9.59 15.97
CA GLU A 140 -14.12 -9.37 15.18
C GLU A 140 -13.87 -9.55 13.69
N ALA A 141 -12.72 -9.07 13.19
CA ALA A 141 -12.35 -9.22 11.79
C ALA A 141 -12.11 -10.69 11.41
N VAL A 142 -11.27 -11.41 12.17
CA VAL A 142 -10.96 -12.83 11.90
C VAL A 142 -12.20 -13.70 12.05
N SER A 143 -12.98 -13.49 13.12
CA SER A 143 -14.25 -14.22 13.32
C SER A 143 -15.25 -13.96 12.18
N GLY A 144 -15.34 -12.71 11.70
CA GLY A 144 -16.23 -12.33 10.59
C GLY A 144 -15.75 -12.82 9.24
N ALA A 145 -14.45 -13.05 9.08
CA ALA A 145 -13.84 -13.47 7.81
C ALA A 145 -14.02 -14.99 7.53
N GLY A 146 -14.22 -15.80 8.57
CA GLY A 146 -14.31 -17.25 8.40
C GLY A 146 -13.04 -17.81 7.76
N ASP A 147 -13.16 -18.39 6.56
CA ASP A 147 -12.02 -18.98 5.83
C ASP A 147 -11.20 -17.94 5.02
N LEU A 148 -11.67 -16.69 4.89
CA LEU A 148 -10.89 -15.66 4.22
C LEU A 148 -9.68 -15.27 5.07
N PRO A 149 -8.47 -15.21 4.48
CA PRO A 149 -7.29 -14.78 5.22
C PRO A 149 -7.36 -13.29 5.57
N VAL A 150 -7.02 -12.98 6.84
CA VAL A 150 -6.91 -11.62 7.34
C VAL A 150 -5.44 -11.33 7.61
N THR A 151 -4.93 -10.22 7.09
CA THR A 151 -3.59 -9.71 7.37
C THR A 151 -3.66 -8.32 7.99
N ILE A 152 -2.53 -7.84 8.52
CA ILE A 152 -2.42 -6.47 9.00
C ILE A 152 -1.20 -5.78 8.42
N LYS A 153 -1.34 -4.47 8.16
CA LYS A 153 -0.20 -3.62 7.82
C LYS A 153 -0.05 -2.52 8.87
N MET A 154 1.14 -2.45 9.50
CA MET A 154 1.40 -1.55 10.62
C MET A 154 2.70 -0.77 10.47
N ARG A 155 2.94 0.21 11.35
CA ARG A 155 4.21 0.90 11.58
C ARG A 155 4.85 0.41 12.87
N LYS A 156 6.16 0.73 13.08
CA LYS A 156 6.89 0.27 14.27
C LYS A 156 6.40 0.90 15.58
N GLY A 157 5.65 1.99 15.52
CA GLY A 157 5.10 2.68 16.68
C GLY A 157 4.65 4.10 16.37
N ILE A 158 4.32 4.84 17.41
CA ILE A 158 3.94 6.26 17.33
C ILE A 158 5.18 7.12 17.18
N ASP A 159 6.14 6.95 18.06
CA ASP A 159 7.47 7.55 18.11
C ASP A 159 8.46 6.53 18.69
N ASP A 160 9.70 6.94 18.95
CA ASP A 160 10.72 6.02 19.45
C ASP A 160 10.52 5.60 20.92
N ASP A 161 9.75 6.39 21.71
CA ASP A 161 9.38 6.06 23.09
C ASP A 161 8.14 5.16 23.16
N HIS A 162 7.33 5.12 22.10
CA HIS A 162 6.06 4.38 22.04
C HIS A 162 6.04 3.40 20.87
N LEU A 163 6.97 2.45 20.90
CA LEU A 163 7.01 1.34 19.94
C LEU A 163 5.90 0.33 20.22
N THR A 164 5.23 -0.15 19.19
CA THR A 164 4.06 -1.02 19.32
C THR A 164 4.15 -2.32 18.53
N PHE A 165 5.12 -2.44 17.62
CA PHE A 165 5.13 -3.49 16.59
C PHE A 165 5.28 -4.91 17.14
N LEU A 166 6.03 -5.12 18.22
CA LEU A 166 6.19 -6.46 18.83
C LEU A 166 4.90 -6.92 19.49
N ASP A 167 4.30 -6.06 20.33
CA ASP A 167 3.03 -6.39 20.98
C ASP A 167 1.91 -6.58 19.95
N ALA A 168 1.84 -5.69 18.94
CA ALA A 168 0.84 -5.79 17.87
C ALA A 168 1.01 -7.07 17.04
N GLY A 169 2.25 -7.48 16.77
CA GLY A 169 2.55 -8.74 16.10
C GLY A 169 2.10 -9.95 16.92
N ARG A 170 2.38 -9.96 18.23
CA ARG A 170 1.95 -11.04 19.13
C ARG A 170 0.42 -11.12 19.23
N ILE A 171 -0.25 -9.99 19.39
CA ILE A 171 -1.73 -9.93 19.39
C ILE A 171 -2.28 -10.45 18.05
N ALA A 172 -1.66 -10.12 16.93
CA ALA A 172 -2.07 -10.61 15.62
C ALA A 172 -2.02 -12.14 15.53
N VAL A 173 -0.94 -12.77 16.00
CA VAL A 173 -0.81 -14.23 16.06
C VAL A 173 -1.90 -14.84 16.93
N GLU A 174 -2.09 -14.31 18.14
CA GLU A 174 -3.06 -14.80 19.11
C GLU A 174 -4.52 -14.72 18.62
N GLU A 175 -4.83 -13.72 17.81
CA GLU A 175 -6.18 -13.54 17.24
C GLU A 175 -6.34 -14.19 15.84
N GLY A 176 -5.34 -14.94 15.34
CA GLY A 176 -5.46 -15.74 14.11
C GLY A 176 -5.23 -14.97 12.81
N VAL A 177 -4.53 -13.84 12.86
CA VAL A 177 -4.07 -13.11 11.65
C VAL A 177 -3.08 -13.97 10.88
N THR A 178 -3.19 -14.02 9.56
CA THR A 178 -2.44 -14.94 8.70
C THR A 178 -1.08 -14.41 8.22
N ALA A 179 -0.85 -13.10 8.27
CA ALA A 179 0.45 -12.47 8.02
C ALA A 179 0.47 -11.03 8.52
N VAL A 180 1.65 -10.49 8.80
CA VAL A 180 1.85 -9.10 9.22
C VAL A 180 2.84 -8.39 8.31
N ALA A 181 2.54 -7.13 7.95
CA ALA A 181 3.45 -6.27 7.19
C ALA A 181 3.91 -5.08 8.06
N LEU A 182 5.23 -4.90 8.19
CA LEU A 182 5.81 -3.83 9.00
C LEU A 182 6.49 -2.76 8.13
N HIS A 183 5.99 -1.53 8.22
CA HIS A 183 6.75 -0.37 7.77
C HIS A 183 7.72 0.07 8.86
N GLY A 184 9.03 0.00 8.58
CA GLY A 184 10.11 0.29 9.53
C GLY A 184 10.25 1.77 9.93
N ARG A 185 9.15 2.53 9.99
CA ARG A 185 9.08 3.92 10.46
C ARG A 185 8.03 4.08 11.54
N THR A 186 8.24 5.04 12.43
CA THR A 186 7.21 5.50 13.36
C THR A 186 6.20 6.43 12.67
N THR A 187 5.11 6.74 13.36
CA THR A 187 4.14 7.75 12.93
C THR A 187 4.79 9.12 12.85
N ALA A 188 5.62 9.48 13.85
CA ALA A 188 6.34 10.74 13.91
C ALA A 188 7.32 10.94 12.74
N GLN A 189 8.01 9.88 12.32
CA GLN A 189 8.88 9.93 11.15
C GLN A 189 8.12 10.18 9.83
N HIS A 190 6.84 9.83 9.77
CA HIS A 190 6.02 9.95 8.57
C HIS A 190 6.68 9.27 7.35
N TYR A 191 7.41 10.05 6.54
CA TYR A 191 8.17 9.57 5.37
C TYR A 191 9.64 10.05 5.39
N GLY A 192 10.06 10.75 6.44
CA GLY A 192 11.41 11.26 6.62
C GLY A 192 12.37 10.20 7.18
N GLY A 193 13.66 10.52 7.13
CA GLY A 193 14.71 9.61 7.57
C GLY A 193 14.75 8.31 6.76
N THR A 194 15.35 7.28 7.35
CA THR A 194 15.47 5.94 6.78
C THR A 194 14.56 4.95 7.49
N ALA A 195 13.98 4.00 6.77
CA ALA A 195 13.22 2.91 7.37
C ALA A 195 14.16 1.97 8.15
N ASP A 196 13.80 1.68 9.38
CA ASP A 196 14.51 0.79 10.28
C ASP A 196 14.20 -0.67 9.90
N TRP A 197 15.09 -1.29 9.15
CA TRP A 197 14.95 -2.68 8.74
C TRP A 197 15.23 -3.67 9.87
N ASP A 198 16.00 -3.28 10.90
CA ASP A 198 16.22 -4.09 12.09
C ASP A 198 14.89 -4.37 12.83
N ALA A 199 13.98 -3.39 12.87
CA ALA A 199 12.66 -3.61 13.42
C ALA A 199 11.88 -4.73 12.68
N ILE A 200 12.09 -4.89 11.36
CA ILE A 200 11.48 -5.97 10.58
C ILE A 200 12.07 -7.32 10.98
N ALA A 201 13.41 -7.41 11.10
CA ALA A 201 14.10 -8.61 11.55
C ALA A 201 13.64 -9.02 12.96
N ARG A 202 13.57 -8.07 13.89
CA ARG A 202 13.10 -8.29 15.27
C ARG A 202 11.65 -8.78 15.31
N LEU A 203 10.78 -8.22 14.45
CA LEU A 203 9.41 -8.72 14.36
C LEU A 203 9.37 -10.16 13.84
N LYS A 204 10.18 -10.48 12.81
CA LYS A 204 10.27 -11.84 12.25
C LYS A 204 10.72 -12.86 13.29
N GLU A 205 11.68 -12.51 14.15
CA GLU A 205 12.10 -13.35 15.28
C GLU A 205 11.02 -13.47 16.35
N HIS A 206 10.26 -12.39 16.58
CA HIS A 206 9.26 -12.34 17.64
C HIS A 206 7.97 -13.12 17.31
N VAL A 207 7.60 -13.22 16.04
CA VAL A 207 6.40 -13.93 15.57
C VAL A 207 6.73 -14.90 14.42
N PRO A 208 7.52 -15.97 14.72
CA PRO A 208 7.93 -16.94 13.70
C PRO A 208 6.77 -17.78 13.16
N GLU A 209 5.61 -17.77 13.84
CA GLU A 209 4.45 -18.57 13.51
C GLU A 209 3.74 -18.15 12.24
N ILE A 210 3.86 -16.88 11.84
CA ILE A 210 3.21 -16.31 10.67
C ILE A 210 4.21 -15.56 9.77
N PRO A 211 3.93 -15.43 8.46
CA PRO A 211 4.76 -14.62 7.57
C PRO A 211 4.84 -13.15 8.03
N VAL A 212 6.05 -12.60 7.96
CA VAL A 212 6.34 -11.18 8.15
C VAL A 212 6.80 -10.57 6.84
N LEU A 213 6.17 -9.48 6.41
CA LEU A 213 6.49 -8.76 5.18
C LEU A 213 7.18 -7.43 5.52
N GLY A 214 8.32 -7.20 4.89
CA GLY A 214 9.08 -5.97 5.08
C GLY A 214 8.59 -4.83 4.19
N ASN A 215 8.53 -3.61 4.74
CA ASN A 215 8.14 -2.41 4.02
C ASN A 215 8.98 -1.19 4.43
N GLY A 216 9.30 -0.36 3.47
CA GLY A 216 10.02 0.91 3.64
C GLY A 216 11.32 0.95 2.85
N ASP A 217 11.50 2.04 2.09
CA ASP A 217 12.69 2.35 1.30
C ASP A 217 13.10 1.26 0.29
N ILE A 218 12.12 0.64 -0.33
CA ILE A 218 12.28 -0.21 -1.51
C ILE A 218 12.06 0.67 -2.73
N TRP A 219 13.14 1.08 -3.38
CA TRP A 219 13.13 1.97 -4.54
C TRP A 219 13.41 1.23 -5.84
N CYS A 220 14.10 0.10 -5.78
CA CYS A 220 14.38 -0.80 -6.90
C CYS A 220 14.24 -2.26 -6.47
N ALA A 221 14.34 -3.16 -7.43
CA ALA A 221 14.20 -4.60 -7.16
C ALA A 221 15.32 -5.15 -6.26
N ASP A 222 16.53 -4.58 -6.36
CA ASP A 222 17.66 -5.01 -5.55
C ASP A 222 17.48 -4.61 -4.07
N ASP A 223 16.79 -3.51 -3.76
CA ASP A 223 16.40 -3.17 -2.38
C ASP A 223 15.47 -4.24 -1.79
N ALA A 224 14.55 -4.79 -2.59
CA ALA A 224 13.65 -5.84 -2.14
C ALA A 224 14.40 -7.13 -1.79
N LEU A 225 15.33 -7.56 -2.66
CA LEU A 225 16.19 -8.73 -2.39
C LEU A 225 17.08 -8.49 -1.16
N ARG A 226 17.62 -7.29 -1.03
CA ARG A 226 18.45 -6.90 0.11
C ARG A 226 17.65 -6.91 1.42
N MET A 227 16.46 -6.34 1.43
CA MET A 227 15.57 -6.38 2.60
C MET A 227 15.30 -7.81 3.06
N MET A 228 14.90 -8.70 2.15
CA MET A 228 14.63 -10.09 2.49
C MET A 228 15.87 -10.81 3.05
N ARG A 229 17.04 -10.57 2.45
CA ARG A 229 18.30 -11.16 2.90
C ARG A 229 18.75 -10.65 4.27
N GLU A 230 18.61 -9.34 4.52
CA GLU A 230 19.10 -8.71 5.76
C GLU A 230 18.16 -8.92 6.93
N THR A 231 16.84 -9.00 6.67
CA THR A 231 15.83 -9.09 7.75
C THR A 231 15.26 -10.49 7.94
N GLY A 232 15.46 -11.40 6.98
CA GLY A 232 14.83 -12.72 7.00
C GLY A 232 13.31 -12.69 6.80
N CYS A 233 12.73 -11.56 6.39
CA CYS A 233 11.27 -11.47 6.14
C CYS A 233 10.85 -12.35 4.95
N ASP A 234 9.60 -12.82 4.98
CA ASP A 234 9.06 -13.80 4.03
C ASP A 234 8.64 -13.19 2.69
N GLY A 235 8.58 -11.87 2.61
CA GLY A 235 8.23 -11.11 1.42
C GLY A 235 8.32 -9.61 1.65
N VAL A 236 8.03 -8.84 0.61
CA VAL A 236 8.15 -7.37 0.65
C VAL A 236 6.86 -6.69 0.23
N VAL A 237 6.60 -5.52 0.84
CA VAL A 237 5.50 -4.62 0.47
C VAL A 237 6.08 -3.35 -0.14
N VAL A 238 5.78 -3.11 -1.42
CA VAL A 238 6.32 -2.00 -2.20
C VAL A 238 5.30 -0.87 -2.30
N GLY A 239 5.68 0.31 -1.80
CA GLY A 239 4.84 1.52 -1.85
C GLY A 239 5.41 2.56 -2.81
N ARG A 240 5.96 3.64 -2.24
CA ARG A 240 6.40 4.83 -3.01
C ARG A 240 7.36 4.53 -4.17
N GLY A 241 8.12 3.43 -4.13
CA GLY A 241 9.03 3.05 -5.22
C GLY A 241 8.33 2.87 -6.57
N CYS A 242 7.06 2.44 -6.58
CA CYS A 242 6.30 2.23 -7.82
C CYS A 242 5.52 3.47 -8.30
N LEU A 243 5.55 4.60 -7.58
CA LEU A 243 4.87 5.83 -8.03
C LEU A 243 5.40 6.31 -9.39
N GLY A 244 4.54 6.35 -10.41
CA GLY A 244 4.94 6.64 -11.79
C GLY A 244 5.92 5.61 -12.38
N ARG A 245 5.95 4.40 -11.84
CA ARG A 245 6.81 3.28 -12.26
C ARG A 245 6.11 1.93 -12.08
N PRO A 246 4.95 1.70 -12.69
CA PRO A 246 4.27 0.40 -12.55
C PRO A 246 5.13 -0.77 -13.05
N TRP A 247 6.05 -0.54 -14.00
CA TRP A 247 7.02 -1.53 -14.48
C TRP A 247 8.02 -2.03 -13.40
N LEU A 248 8.14 -1.33 -12.26
CA LEU A 248 8.92 -1.84 -11.14
C LEU A 248 8.46 -3.24 -10.71
N PHE A 249 7.18 -3.59 -10.92
CA PHE A 249 6.69 -4.93 -10.61
C PHE A 249 7.24 -6.00 -11.55
N ALA A 250 7.55 -5.68 -12.82
CA ALA A 250 8.28 -6.59 -13.70
C ALA A 250 9.73 -6.79 -13.20
N ASP A 251 10.39 -5.70 -12.78
CA ASP A 251 11.76 -5.78 -12.22
C ASP A 251 11.81 -6.62 -10.95
N LEU A 252 10.81 -6.47 -10.07
CA LEU A 252 10.69 -7.27 -8.85
C LEU A 252 10.47 -8.75 -9.17
N VAL A 253 9.60 -9.07 -10.14
CA VAL A 253 9.40 -10.44 -10.61
C VAL A 253 10.70 -11.01 -11.17
N ASN A 254 11.37 -10.27 -12.07
CA ASN A 254 12.65 -10.70 -12.65
C ASN A 254 13.70 -10.97 -11.58
N ALA A 255 13.88 -10.04 -10.64
CA ALA A 255 14.87 -10.18 -9.57
C ALA A 255 14.58 -11.39 -8.68
N MET A 256 13.34 -11.59 -8.29
CA MET A 256 12.92 -12.70 -7.44
C MET A 256 13.02 -14.06 -8.15
N GLU A 257 12.94 -14.08 -9.48
CA GLU A 257 13.15 -15.27 -10.32
C GLU A 257 14.64 -15.45 -10.73
N GLY A 258 15.53 -14.64 -10.19
CA GLY A 258 16.99 -14.73 -10.48
C GLY A 258 17.40 -14.15 -11.83
N ARG A 259 16.52 -13.38 -12.48
CA ARG A 259 16.83 -12.66 -13.72
C ARG A 259 17.42 -11.29 -13.41
N THR A 260 18.30 -10.83 -14.28
CA THR A 260 19.05 -9.56 -14.13
C THR A 260 18.43 -8.40 -14.90
N GLU A 261 17.49 -8.69 -15.79
CA GLU A 261 16.84 -7.68 -16.62
C GLU A 261 16.07 -6.68 -15.77
N ARG A 262 16.26 -5.40 -16.05
CA ARG A 262 15.60 -4.28 -15.41
C ARG A 262 15.06 -3.35 -16.48
N HIS A 263 13.88 -2.80 -16.26
CA HIS A 263 13.25 -1.85 -17.17
C HIS A 263 13.91 -0.48 -17.04
N ALA A 264 14.38 0.02 -18.18
CA ALA A 264 14.91 1.37 -18.34
C ALA A 264 14.17 2.04 -19.52
N PRO A 265 12.87 2.37 -19.37
CA PRO A 265 12.04 2.82 -20.47
C PRO A 265 12.47 4.19 -20.99
N THR A 266 12.42 4.40 -22.30
CA THR A 266 12.51 5.71 -22.91
C THR A 266 11.35 6.60 -22.48
N LEU A 267 11.46 7.94 -22.71
CA LEU A 267 10.34 8.83 -22.44
C LEU A 267 9.10 8.47 -23.27
N ARG A 268 9.27 7.92 -24.47
CA ARG A 268 8.18 7.42 -25.31
C ARG A 268 7.37 6.33 -24.62
N GLU A 269 8.04 5.30 -24.12
CA GLU A 269 7.39 4.20 -23.38
C GLU A 269 6.73 4.70 -22.10
N VAL A 270 7.34 5.66 -21.40
CA VAL A 270 6.73 6.30 -20.22
C VAL A 270 5.48 7.10 -20.62
N ALA A 271 5.52 7.84 -21.73
CA ALA A 271 4.37 8.60 -22.24
C ALA A 271 3.20 7.67 -22.60
N ASP A 272 3.47 6.53 -23.23
CA ASP A 272 2.46 5.52 -23.54
C ASP A 272 1.79 4.99 -22.26
N VAL A 273 2.57 4.70 -21.21
CA VAL A 273 2.05 4.28 -19.90
C VAL A 273 1.24 5.41 -19.24
N MET A 274 1.66 6.67 -19.37
CA MET A 274 0.92 7.83 -18.84
C MET A 274 -0.47 7.94 -19.50
N VAL A 275 -0.53 7.86 -20.83
CA VAL A 275 -1.82 7.88 -21.56
C VAL A 275 -2.67 6.68 -21.17
N ARG A 276 -2.11 5.46 -21.12
CA ARG A 276 -2.81 4.26 -20.68
C ARG A 276 -3.39 4.42 -19.27
N HIS A 277 -2.63 5.00 -18.32
CA HIS A 277 -3.10 5.23 -16.94
C HIS A 277 -4.27 6.22 -16.91
N ALA A 278 -4.16 7.33 -17.64
CA ALA A 278 -5.23 8.33 -17.72
C ALA A 278 -6.51 7.74 -18.34
N THR A 279 -6.35 6.90 -19.41
CA THR A 279 -7.47 6.18 -20.03
C THR A 279 -8.17 5.25 -19.06
N LEU A 280 -7.41 4.41 -18.36
CA LEU A 280 -7.96 3.50 -17.35
C LEU A 280 -8.71 4.23 -16.22
N LEU A 281 -8.20 5.41 -15.79
CA LEU A 281 -8.89 6.24 -14.81
C LEU A 281 -10.20 6.79 -15.35
N GLY A 282 -10.24 7.25 -16.60
CA GLY A 282 -11.46 7.71 -17.26
C GLY A 282 -12.51 6.60 -17.37
N GLU A 283 -12.11 5.42 -17.80
CA GLU A 283 -12.95 4.23 -17.89
C GLU A 283 -13.52 3.82 -16.52
N TRP A 284 -12.67 3.79 -15.49
CA TRP A 284 -13.04 3.41 -14.13
C TRP A 284 -13.99 4.42 -13.46
N ILE A 285 -13.79 5.72 -13.70
CA ILE A 285 -14.66 6.80 -13.19
C ILE A 285 -15.94 6.93 -14.03
N GLY A 286 -15.94 6.46 -15.28
CA GLY A 286 -17.01 6.65 -16.25
C GLY A 286 -17.04 8.08 -16.83
N ASP A 287 -15.92 8.81 -16.75
CA ASP A 287 -15.79 10.20 -17.21
C ASP A 287 -14.31 10.46 -17.56
N GLU A 288 -14.01 10.64 -18.85
CA GLU A 288 -12.65 10.87 -19.35
C GLU A 288 -12.00 12.09 -18.70
N ALA A 289 -12.72 13.23 -18.68
CA ALA A 289 -12.15 14.47 -18.16
C ALA A 289 -11.80 14.36 -16.67
N ARG A 290 -12.68 13.74 -15.88
CA ARG A 290 -12.39 13.45 -14.45
C ARG A 290 -11.23 12.49 -14.29
N GLY A 291 -11.12 11.47 -15.14
CA GLY A 291 -9.99 10.54 -15.14
C GLY A 291 -8.66 11.24 -15.38
N VAL A 292 -8.59 12.12 -16.39
CA VAL A 292 -7.41 12.94 -16.68
C VAL A 292 -7.09 13.91 -15.54
N ILE A 293 -8.10 14.54 -14.94
CA ILE A 293 -7.91 15.41 -13.78
C ILE A 293 -7.32 14.62 -12.59
N ASP A 294 -7.82 13.41 -12.33
CA ASP A 294 -7.27 12.54 -11.28
C ASP A 294 -5.85 12.07 -11.60
N PHE A 295 -5.56 11.83 -12.88
CA PHE A 295 -4.22 11.46 -13.36
C PHE A 295 -3.15 12.52 -13.09
N ARG A 296 -3.47 13.82 -13.04
CA ARG A 296 -2.50 14.93 -12.88
C ARG A 296 -1.52 14.74 -11.73
N LYS A 297 -1.96 14.17 -10.62
CA LYS A 297 -1.13 13.88 -9.45
C LYS A 297 0.03 12.92 -9.73
N HIS A 298 -0.08 12.09 -10.78
CA HIS A 298 0.92 11.11 -11.19
C HIS A 298 2.00 11.68 -12.12
N VAL A 299 1.71 12.77 -12.84
CA VAL A 299 2.59 13.36 -13.87
C VAL A 299 4.02 13.58 -13.37
N ALA A 300 4.17 14.21 -12.20
CA ALA A 300 5.50 14.50 -11.66
C ALA A 300 6.30 13.23 -11.33
N TRP A 301 5.63 12.14 -10.98
CA TRP A 301 6.29 10.87 -10.66
C TRP A 301 6.73 10.14 -11.93
N TYR A 302 5.92 10.13 -12.97
CA TYR A 302 6.29 9.54 -14.28
C TYR A 302 7.47 10.26 -14.91
N LEU A 303 7.47 11.58 -14.87
CA LEU A 303 8.47 12.43 -15.52
C LEU A 303 9.70 12.75 -14.65
N LYS A 304 9.88 11.99 -13.53
CA LYS A 304 11.05 12.19 -12.65
C LYS A 304 12.35 11.93 -13.41
N GLY A 305 13.24 12.94 -13.42
CA GLY A 305 14.57 12.86 -14.04
C GLY A 305 14.61 13.26 -15.51
N PHE A 306 13.53 13.10 -16.26
CA PHE A 306 13.48 13.51 -17.68
C PHE A 306 13.57 15.02 -17.87
N ALA A 307 14.22 15.44 -18.95
CA ALA A 307 14.37 16.84 -19.34
C ALA A 307 13.10 17.37 -20.03
N VAL A 308 12.05 17.63 -19.23
CA VAL A 308 10.73 18.07 -19.72
C VAL A 308 10.58 19.60 -19.74
N GLY A 309 11.37 20.30 -18.91
CA GLY A 309 11.25 21.76 -18.75
C GLY A 309 10.06 22.17 -17.86
N SER A 310 10.15 23.37 -17.28
CA SER A 310 9.15 23.87 -16.30
C SER A 310 7.81 24.21 -16.95
N GLU A 311 7.82 24.75 -18.16
CA GLU A 311 6.60 25.17 -18.87
C GLU A 311 5.75 23.95 -19.27
N MET A 312 6.38 22.90 -19.80
CA MET A 312 5.66 21.67 -20.13
C MET A 312 5.13 20.97 -18.89
N ARG A 313 5.89 20.95 -17.77
CA ARG A 313 5.39 20.42 -16.49
C ARG A 313 4.15 21.17 -15.99
N LYS A 314 4.08 22.49 -16.18
CA LYS A 314 2.89 23.30 -15.85
C LYS A 314 1.71 22.95 -16.75
N LYS A 315 1.92 22.81 -18.09
CA LYS A 315 0.87 22.40 -19.03
C LYS A 315 0.30 21.04 -18.63
N LEU A 316 1.15 20.03 -18.45
CA LEU A 316 0.75 18.67 -18.06
C LEU A 316 0.03 18.61 -16.70
N ALA A 317 0.36 19.51 -15.76
CA ALA A 317 -0.30 19.58 -14.46
C ALA A 317 -1.75 20.12 -14.52
N VAL A 318 -2.17 20.70 -15.63
CA VAL A 318 -3.52 21.25 -15.83
C VAL A 318 -4.27 20.61 -16.99
N THR A 319 -3.68 19.65 -17.70
CA THR A 319 -4.29 18.93 -18.83
C THR A 319 -5.70 18.41 -18.47
N SER A 320 -6.64 18.44 -19.39
CA SER A 320 -8.06 18.17 -19.13
C SER A 320 -8.71 17.10 -20.02
N SER A 321 -8.00 16.64 -21.05
CA SER A 321 -8.44 15.56 -21.94
C SER A 321 -7.29 14.64 -22.33
N LEU A 322 -7.61 13.45 -22.81
CA LEU A 322 -6.60 12.51 -23.35
C LEU A 322 -5.93 13.07 -24.59
N GLU A 323 -6.66 13.78 -25.45
CA GLU A 323 -6.13 14.43 -26.64
C GLU A 323 -5.09 15.48 -26.25
N GLU A 324 -5.40 16.35 -25.28
CA GLU A 324 -4.48 17.36 -24.77
C GLU A 324 -3.25 16.73 -24.13
N LEU A 325 -3.43 15.70 -23.29
CA LEU A 325 -2.32 14.95 -22.68
C LEU A 325 -1.40 14.35 -23.75
N GLY A 326 -1.96 13.65 -24.74
CA GLY A 326 -1.19 13.04 -25.83
C GLY A 326 -0.46 14.09 -26.65
N GLY A 327 -1.13 15.20 -27.03
CA GLY A 327 -0.53 16.31 -27.77
C GLY A 327 0.65 16.93 -27.03
N GLN A 328 0.49 17.23 -25.74
CA GLN A 328 1.57 17.80 -24.90
C GLN A 328 2.77 16.85 -24.75
N LEU A 329 2.52 15.55 -24.61
CA LEU A 329 3.59 14.55 -24.53
C LEU A 329 4.35 14.44 -25.86
N HIS A 330 3.67 14.56 -27.01
CA HIS A 330 4.30 14.54 -28.35
C HIS A 330 5.16 15.79 -28.65
N GLU A 331 4.99 16.89 -27.92
CA GLU A 331 5.88 18.07 -28.02
C GLU A 331 7.27 17.81 -27.40
N LEU A 332 7.45 16.70 -26.65
CA LEU A 332 8.70 16.36 -25.98
C LEU A 332 9.64 15.57 -26.90
N ASP A 333 10.94 15.64 -26.61
CA ASP A 333 11.90 14.66 -27.14
C ASP A 333 11.64 13.30 -26.48
N LEU A 334 10.90 12.46 -27.19
CA LEU A 334 10.48 11.15 -26.68
C LEU A 334 11.58 10.09 -26.71
N ASP A 335 12.71 10.37 -27.37
CA ASP A 335 13.82 9.41 -27.48
C ASP A 335 14.81 9.51 -26.31
N GLN A 336 14.52 10.37 -25.32
CA GLN A 336 15.29 10.43 -24.08
C GLN A 336 15.35 9.07 -23.39
N PRO A 337 16.56 8.57 -23.08
CA PRO A 337 16.71 7.32 -22.32
C PRO A 337 16.26 7.50 -20.86
N TRP A 338 16.10 6.37 -20.16
CA TRP A 338 15.83 6.38 -18.72
C TRP A 338 16.90 7.20 -17.98
N PRO A 339 16.49 8.20 -17.17
CA PRO A 339 17.46 9.12 -16.56
C PRO A 339 18.19 8.46 -15.38
N ASP A 340 19.49 8.77 -15.27
CA ASP A 340 20.29 8.37 -14.10
C ASP A 340 19.64 8.89 -12.80
N GLY A 341 19.55 8.04 -11.79
CA GLY A 341 18.97 8.36 -10.49
C GLY A 341 17.43 8.47 -10.48
N ALA A 342 16.76 8.22 -11.62
CA ALA A 342 15.30 8.15 -11.65
C ALA A 342 14.75 7.00 -10.78
N ASP A 343 15.54 6.00 -10.46
CA ASP A 343 15.17 4.89 -9.58
C ASP A 343 15.16 5.22 -8.09
N GLY A 344 15.65 6.39 -7.71
CA GLY A 344 15.74 6.82 -6.32
C GLY A 344 14.42 7.24 -5.69
N PRO A 345 14.47 7.79 -4.45
CA PRO A 345 13.32 8.16 -3.65
C PRO A 345 12.27 9.00 -4.38
N ARG A 346 11.00 8.65 -4.18
CA ARG A 346 9.83 9.24 -4.86
C ARG A 346 8.73 9.59 -3.89
N GLY A 347 7.83 10.45 -4.32
CA GLY A 347 6.71 10.89 -3.53
C GLY A 347 7.16 11.77 -2.36
N ARG A 348 6.38 11.78 -1.29
CA ARG A 348 6.71 12.57 -0.10
C ARG A 348 7.89 11.92 0.64
N THR A 349 8.94 12.70 0.90
CA THR A 349 10.17 12.26 1.59
C THR A 349 10.45 13.04 2.86
N SER A 350 9.71 14.12 3.11
CA SER A 350 9.81 14.93 4.33
C SER A 350 8.91 14.39 5.43
N GLY A 351 9.36 14.43 6.64
CA GLY A 351 8.64 14.09 7.86
C GLY A 351 9.18 14.88 9.02
N ASN A 352 8.68 14.74 10.18
CA ASN A 352 8.74 15.41 11.46
C ASN A 352 7.52 16.30 11.70
N ASN A 353 6.37 15.79 11.32
CA ASN A 353 5.13 16.38 11.74
C ASN A 353 4.79 15.86 13.15
N ARG A 354 4.41 16.76 14.04
CA ARG A 354 3.86 16.41 15.35
C ARG A 354 2.71 15.42 15.14
N VAL A 355 2.79 14.25 15.78
CA VAL A 355 1.71 13.27 15.75
C VAL A 355 0.49 13.87 16.46
N VAL A 356 -0.65 13.84 15.81
CA VAL A 356 -1.91 14.30 16.38
C VAL A 356 -2.68 13.07 16.84
N LEU A 357 -2.91 12.96 18.13
CA LEU A 357 -3.60 11.85 18.80
C LEU A 357 -4.80 12.38 19.59
N PRO A 358 -5.75 11.51 19.98
CA PRO A 358 -6.77 11.87 20.96
C PRO A 358 -6.15 12.30 22.29
N ASP A 359 -6.85 13.17 23.04
CA ASP A 359 -6.38 13.63 24.33
C ASP A 359 -6.15 12.47 25.31
N GLY A 360 -4.98 12.44 25.94
CA GLY A 360 -4.59 11.40 26.89
C GLY A 360 -4.33 10.02 26.28
N TRP A 361 -4.24 9.90 24.95
CA TRP A 361 -4.06 8.61 24.26
C TRP A 361 -2.88 7.78 24.77
N LEU A 362 -1.75 8.44 25.08
CA LEU A 362 -0.51 7.79 25.53
C LEU A 362 -0.44 7.53 27.04
N LYS A 363 -1.49 7.84 27.82
CA LYS A 363 -1.46 7.66 29.29
C LYS A 363 -1.46 6.21 29.70
N ASP A 364 -2.28 5.39 29.05
CA ASP A 364 -2.44 3.95 29.37
C ASP A 364 -2.69 3.14 28.09
N PRO A 365 -1.79 2.21 27.74
CA PRO A 365 -1.97 1.32 26.58
C PRO A 365 -3.09 0.28 26.77
N TYR A 366 -3.55 0.05 27.99
CA TYR A 366 -4.60 -0.92 28.35
C TYR A 366 -5.96 -0.28 28.60
N ASP A 367 -6.05 1.05 28.54
CA ASP A 367 -7.31 1.76 28.64
C ASP A 367 -8.26 1.34 27.51
N CYS A 368 -9.44 0.87 27.90
CA CYS A 368 -10.52 0.48 27.01
C CYS A 368 -11.53 1.61 26.77
N ALA A 369 -11.30 2.81 27.33
CA ALA A 369 -12.16 3.98 27.06
C ALA A 369 -12.19 4.22 25.55
N GLY A 370 -13.30 3.85 24.93
CA GLY A 370 -13.42 3.65 23.49
C GLY A 370 -13.15 4.91 22.69
N VAL A 371 -12.60 4.69 21.52
CA VAL A 371 -12.71 5.63 20.43
C VAL A 371 -14.21 5.79 20.14
N SER A 372 -14.70 7.04 20.08
CA SER A 372 -16.11 7.30 19.71
C SER A 372 -16.43 6.61 18.39
N ALA A 373 -17.56 5.92 18.30
CA ALA A 373 -18.06 5.35 17.03
C ALA A 373 -18.18 6.40 15.92
N ASP A 374 -18.31 7.68 16.28
CA ASP A 374 -18.30 8.83 15.35
C ASP A 374 -16.92 9.15 14.78
N ALA A 375 -15.87 8.51 15.27
CA ALA A 375 -14.50 8.74 14.77
C ALA A 375 -14.34 8.39 13.28
N GLU A 376 -15.20 7.56 12.71
CA GLU A 376 -15.18 7.16 11.30
C GLU A 376 -16.08 8.02 10.39
N LEU A 377 -16.98 8.86 10.94
CA LEU A 377 -17.98 9.59 10.16
C LEU A 377 -17.40 10.55 9.09
N ASP A 378 -16.21 11.11 9.31
CA ASP A 378 -15.59 12.07 8.39
C ASP A 378 -14.48 11.48 7.51
N THR A 379 -14.26 10.18 7.55
CA THR A 379 -13.21 9.51 6.80
C THR A 379 -13.77 8.82 5.55
N SER A 380 -14.46 9.56 4.67
CA SER A 380 -14.54 9.13 3.27
C SER A 380 -13.12 9.01 2.73
N GLY A 381 -12.79 7.85 2.21
CA GLY A 381 -11.47 7.52 1.70
C GLY A 381 -10.82 8.66 0.91
N GLY A 382 -9.60 8.99 1.28
CA GLY A 382 -8.64 9.98 0.86
C GLY A 382 -9.03 11.07 -0.11
#